data_97b3fd6c61226f4b4e38f366e342ff5d
#
_entry.id   97b3fd6c61226f4b4e38f366e342ff5d
#
_cell.length_a   1.000
_cell.length_b   1.000
_cell.length_c   1.000
_cell.angle_alpha   90.00
_cell.angle_beta   90.00
_cell.angle_gamma   90.00
#
_symmetry.space_group_name_H-M   'P 1'
#
loop_
_entity.id
_entity.type
_entity.pdbx_description
1 polymer ?
#
loop_
_entity_poly.entity_id
_entity_poly.type
_entity_poly.pdbx_seq_one_letter_code
_entity_poly.pdbx_strand_id
1 'polypeptide(L)'
;MQKRITIFDTIRGFTMISMAGFHACYDLAYLYGWDMPWFTQSVFQDIWRASISWVFLFIAGWMCTLSHNNIKRAAKYALAALVVWLATTLVSVDDSVNFGIIYCMAACTGIVALTDPVLKKISARWGMPLCLVLFALTWSIPKTTYPVPYLAWLGFPSPGFVSGDYYPIIPFIFMYLAGYFAAHIAQGIDKTVPSWAYANPLPALASLGRHALPFYLLHQPIILGILELVYSVR
;
A
#
# COMPACT_ATOMS: atom_id res chain seq x y z
N MET A 1 2.22 23.76 -17.04
CA MET A 1 2.05 22.35 -16.66
C MET A 1 3.11 21.99 -15.63
N GLN A 2 2.72 21.48 -14.47
CA GLN A 2 3.66 21.08 -13.43
C GLN A 2 4.43 19.83 -13.91
N LYS A 3 5.77 19.90 -13.90
CA LYS A 3 6.62 18.79 -14.36
C LYS A 3 6.43 17.59 -13.44
N ARG A 4 6.22 16.40 -14.02
CA ARG A 4 5.95 15.17 -13.26
C ARG A 4 7.20 14.67 -12.53
N ILE A 5 7.08 14.33 -11.26
CA ILE A 5 8.18 13.77 -10.44
C ILE A 5 8.34 12.29 -10.80
N THR A 6 9.24 11.99 -11.74
CA THR A 6 9.38 10.66 -12.33
C THR A 6 9.99 9.64 -11.38
N ILE A 7 10.81 10.08 -10.42
CA ILE A 7 11.40 9.18 -9.42
C ILE A 7 10.35 8.41 -8.61
N PHE A 8 9.21 9.05 -8.26
CA PHE A 8 8.13 8.36 -7.56
C PHE A 8 7.44 7.30 -8.41
N ASP A 9 7.34 7.54 -9.72
CA ASP A 9 6.83 6.53 -10.64
C ASP A 9 7.80 5.34 -10.71
N THR A 10 9.11 5.60 -10.75
CA THR A 10 10.16 4.57 -10.77
C THR A 10 10.14 3.74 -9.47
N ILE A 11 10.08 4.40 -8.30
CA ILE A 11 10.01 3.70 -7.01
C ILE A 11 8.73 2.86 -6.93
N ARG A 12 7.58 3.39 -7.35
CA ARG A 12 6.33 2.61 -7.39
C ARG A 12 6.43 1.41 -8.32
N GLY A 13 7.07 1.58 -9.49
CA GLY A 13 7.28 0.45 -10.42
C GLY A 13 8.14 -0.64 -9.80
N PHE A 14 9.19 -0.27 -9.08
CA PHE A 14 10.02 -1.22 -8.35
C PHE A 14 9.22 -1.93 -7.23
N THR A 15 8.45 -1.19 -6.43
CA THR A 15 7.61 -1.79 -5.38
C THR A 15 6.54 -2.71 -5.95
N MET A 16 6.00 -2.44 -7.15
CA MET A 16 5.05 -3.34 -7.83
C MET A 16 5.70 -4.67 -8.23
N ILE A 17 6.93 -4.64 -8.76
CA ILE A 17 7.67 -5.88 -9.08
C ILE A 17 8.00 -6.64 -7.79
N SER A 18 8.45 -5.93 -6.75
CA SER A 18 8.75 -6.51 -5.44
C SER A 18 7.51 -7.18 -4.83
N MET A 19 6.34 -6.55 -4.94
CA MET A 19 5.06 -7.10 -4.49
C MET A 19 4.69 -8.36 -5.26
N ALA A 20 4.78 -8.35 -6.58
CA ALA A 20 4.50 -9.53 -7.39
C ALA A 20 5.46 -10.70 -7.06
N GLY A 21 6.75 -10.39 -6.84
CA GLY A 21 7.74 -11.37 -6.38
C GLY A 21 7.40 -11.95 -5.01
N PHE A 22 6.95 -11.12 -4.05
CA PHE A 22 6.50 -11.58 -2.74
C PHE A 22 5.32 -12.54 -2.86
N HIS A 23 4.28 -12.19 -3.63
CA HIS A 23 3.11 -13.03 -3.82
C HIS A 23 3.44 -14.33 -4.56
N ALA A 24 4.32 -14.28 -5.56
CA ALA A 24 4.77 -15.50 -6.24
C ALA A 24 5.49 -16.46 -5.27
N CYS A 25 6.37 -15.93 -4.40
CA CYS A 25 7.02 -16.75 -3.37
C CYS A 25 6.02 -17.28 -2.34
N TYR A 26 5.03 -16.47 -1.97
CA TYR A 26 3.97 -16.86 -1.04
C TYR A 26 3.15 -18.03 -1.61
N ASP A 27 2.67 -17.90 -2.84
CA ASP A 27 1.88 -18.94 -3.49
C ASP A 27 2.70 -20.23 -3.63
N LEU A 28 3.95 -20.16 -4.10
CA LEU A 28 4.83 -21.32 -4.21
C LEU A 28 5.03 -22.02 -2.87
N ALA A 29 5.28 -21.28 -1.79
CA ALA A 29 5.54 -21.85 -0.48
C ALA A 29 4.28 -22.41 0.20
N TYR A 30 3.17 -21.66 0.18
CA TYR A 30 1.99 -21.99 0.97
C TYR A 30 0.86 -22.69 0.20
N LEU A 31 0.69 -22.39 -1.10
CA LEU A 31 -0.34 -23.05 -1.91
C LEU A 31 0.21 -24.29 -2.64
N TYR A 32 1.46 -24.21 -3.13
CA TYR A 32 2.07 -25.29 -3.90
C TYR A 32 3.08 -26.14 -3.12
N GLY A 33 3.31 -25.83 -1.84
CA GLY A 33 4.10 -26.66 -0.91
C GLY A 33 5.60 -26.72 -1.22
N TRP A 34 6.18 -25.68 -1.85
CA TRP A 34 7.61 -25.62 -2.09
C TRP A 34 8.38 -25.37 -0.79
N ASP A 35 9.44 -26.15 -0.58
CA ASP A 35 10.35 -25.91 0.54
C ASP A 35 11.21 -24.65 0.29
N MET A 36 10.82 -23.55 0.92
CA MET A 36 11.49 -22.25 0.79
C MET A 36 11.84 -21.69 2.19
N PRO A 37 12.80 -22.29 2.92
CA PRO A 37 13.09 -21.94 4.31
C PRO A 37 13.55 -20.49 4.49
N TRP A 38 14.18 -19.91 3.47
CA TRP A 38 14.57 -18.49 3.47
C TRP A 38 13.37 -17.55 3.42
N PHE A 39 12.28 -17.95 2.73
CA PHE A 39 11.08 -17.13 2.59
C PHE A 39 10.12 -17.30 3.77
N THR A 40 10.00 -18.53 4.31
CA THR A 40 9.04 -18.84 5.38
C THR A 40 9.42 -18.27 6.75
N GLN A 41 10.60 -17.62 6.86
CA GLN A 41 10.97 -16.89 8.08
C GLN A 41 10.09 -15.65 8.26
N SER A 42 9.35 -15.59 9.38
CA SER A 42 8.40 -14.53 9.67
C SER A 42 9.03 -13.12 9.63
N VAL A 43 10.23 -12.96 10.18
CA VAL A 43 10.95 -11.67 10.19
C VAL A 43 11.27 -11.20 8.77
N PHE A 44 11.71 -12.12 7.90
CA PHE A 44 12.01 -11.78 6.50
C PHE A 44 10.75 -11.33 5.74
N GLN A 45 9.66 -12.08 5.89
CA GLN A 45 8.37 -11.73 5.28
C GLN A 45 7.86 -10.37 5.80
N ASP A 46 7.95 -10.13 7.10
CA ASP A 46 7.51 -8.87 7.71
C ASP A 46 8.32 -7.67 7.17
N ILE A 47 9.64 -7.81 7.06
CA ILE A 47 10.50 -6.75 6.50
C ILE A 47 10.17 -6.53 5.02
N TRP A 48 10.00 -7.60 4.24
CA TRP A 48 9.71 -7.48 2.82
C TRP A 48 8.34 -6.82 2.59
N ARG A 49 7.28 -7.27 3.28
CA ARG A 49 5.95 -6.64 3.23
C ARG A 49 5.99 -5.17 3.66
N ALA A 50 6.71 -4.87 4.75
CA ALA A 50 6.87 -3.51 5.24
C ALA A 50 7.56 -2.62 4.21
N SER A 51 8.63 -3.09 3.57
CA SER A 51 9.37 -2.33 2.54
C SER A 51 8.48 -1.94 1.35
N ILE A 52 7.54 -2.79 0.96
CA ILE A 52 6.59 -2.52 -0.11
C ILE A 52 5.50 -1.56 0.37
N SER A 53 4.81 -1.91 1.44
CA SER A 53 3.60 -1.22 1.88
C SER A 53 3.88 0.19 2.42
N TRP A 54 4.95 0.37 3.21
CA TRP A 54 5.28 1.68 3.79
C TRP A 54 5.70 2.67 2.72
N VAL A 55 6.55 2.24 1.79
CA VAL A 55 6.96 3.08 0.65
C VAL A 55 5.75 3.45 -0.20
N PHE A 56 4.87 2.49 -0.46
CA PHE A 56 3.68 2.72 -1.28
C PHE A 56 2.72 3.73 -0.62
N LEU A 57 2.45 3.58 0.67
CA LEU A 57 1.58 4.48 1.44
C LEU A 57 2.20 5.88 1.59
N PHE A 58 3.50 5.96 1.88
CA PHE A 58 4.21 7.23 1.99
C PHE A 58 4.14 8.03 0.68
N ILE A 59 4.46 7.38 -0.46
CA ILE A 59 4.37 8.02 -1.77
C ILE A 59 2.92 8.39 -2.10
N ALA A 60 1.94 7.56 -1.73
CA ALA A 60 0.52 7.86 -1.95
C ALA A 60 0.07 9.12 -1.19
N GLY A 61 0.54 9.28 0.05
CA GLY A 61 0.34 10.47 0.87
C GLY A 61 1.00 11.70 0.27
N TRP A 62 2.25 11.58 -0.19
CA TRP A 62 2.92 12.66 -0.92
C TRP A 62 2.13 13.09 -2.17
N MET A 63 1.74 12.13 -2.99
CA MET A 63 1.00 12.39 -4.24
C MET A 63 -0.40 12.97 -4.01
N CYS A 64 -0.94 12.86 -2.79
CA CYS A 64 -2.20 13.47 -2.41
C CYS A 64 -2.14 15.00 -2.50
N THR A 65 -0.99 15.61 -2.20
CA THR A 65 -0.77 17.06 -2.29
C THR A 65 -0.70 17.60 -3.72
N LEU A 66 -0.43 16.72 -4.69
CA LEU A 66 -0.31 17.04 -6.12
C LEU A 66 -1.58 16.72 -6.92
N SER A 67 -2.55 16.07 -6.29
CA SER A 67 -3.77 15.62 -6.95
C SER A 67 -4.82 16.73 -6.99
N HIS A 68 -5.47 16.92 -8.14
CA HIS A 68 -6.55 17.88 -8.29
C HIS A 68 -7.87 17.45 -7.62
N ASN A 69 -8.11 16.13 -7.49
CA ASN A 69 -9.35 15.60 -6.91
C ASN A 69 -9.10 14.30 -6.14
N ASN A 70 -8.83 14.43 -4.87
CA ASN A 70 -8.57 13.30 -3.99
C ASN A 70 -9.82 12.49 -3.66
N ILE A 71 -11.01 13.09 -3.66
CA ILE A 71 -12.28 12.36 -3.48
C ILE A 71 -12.49 11.37 -4.64
N LYS A 72 -12.34 11.83 -5.87
CA LYS A 72 -12.43 10.94 -7.05
C LYS A 72 -11.37 9.84 -7.03
N ARG A 73 -10.18 10.16 -6.53
CA ARG A 73 -9.08 9.19 -6.38
C ARG A 73 -9.41 8.16 -5.29
N ALA A 74 -9.94 8.57 -4.14
CA ALA A 74 -10.42 7.70 -3.08
C ALA A 74 -11.52 6.76 -3.57
N ALA A 75 -12.50 7.28 -4.31
CA ALA A 75 -13.58 6.49 -4.90
C ALA A 75 -13.06 5.42 -5.88
N LYS A 76 -12.04 5.72 -6.71
CA LYS A 76 -11.41 4.73 -7.58
C LYS A 76 -10.73 3.61 -6.78
N TYR A 77 -10.04 3.95 -5.70
CA TYR A 77 -9.43 2.94 -4.84
C TYR A 77 -10.47 2.12 -4.08
N ALA A 78 -11.57 2.74 -3.62
CA ALA A 78 -12.66 2.03 -2.98
C ALA A 78 -13.33 1.01 -3.94
N LEU A 79 -13.57 1.41 -5.19
CA LEU A 79 -14.07 0.49 -6.21
C LEU A 79 -13.09 -0.66 -6.48
N ALA A 80 -11.79 -0.38 -6.57
CA ALA A 80 -10.79 -1.41 -6.75
C ALA A 80 -10.72 -2.35 -5.54
N ALA A 81 -10.82 -1.82 -4.30
CA ALA A 81 -10.87 -2.63 -3.08
C ALA A 81 -12.10 -3.55 -3.05
N LEU A 82 -13.26 -3.05 -3.49
CA LEU A 82 -14.48 -3.86 -3.62
C LEU A 82 -14.30 -4.99 -4.64
N VAL A 83 -13.68 -4.70 -5.78
CA VAL A 83 -13.40 -5.74 -6.80
C VAL A 83 -12.48 -6.82 -6.25
N VAL A 84 -11.41 -6.45 -5.54
CA VAL A 84 -10.49 -7.42 -4.91
C VAL A 84 -11.22 -8.27 -3.88
N TRP A 85 -11.98 -7.64 -2.98
CA TRP A 85 -12.76 -8.33 -1.97
C TRP A 85 -13.75 -9.33 -2.59
N LEU A 86 -14.52 -8.91 -3.60
CA LEU A 86 -15.46 -9.78 -4.30
C LEU A 86 -14.71 -10.94 -4.99
N ALA A 87 -13.64 -10.66 -5.71
CA ALA A 87 -12.87 -11.69 -6.42
C ALA A 87 -12.29 -12.73 -5.46
N THR A 88 -11.65 -12.30 -4.37
CA THR A 88 -11.04 -13.21 -3.39
C THR A 88 -12.08 -13.99 -2.58
N THR A 89 -13.25 -13.40 -2.32
CA THR A 89 -14.35 -14.11 -1.65
C THR A 89 -15.03 -15.15 -2.55
N LEU A 90 -15.16 -14.87 -3.85
CA LEU A 90 -15.82 -15.78 -4.79
C LEU A 90 -14.91 -16.92 -5.25
N VAL A 91 -13.62 -16.64 -5.44
CA VAL A 91 -12.66 -17.65 -5.94
C VAL A 91 -12.19 -18.58 -4.83
N SER A 92 -12.10 -18.09 -3.58
CA SER A 92 -11.79 -18.90 -2.37
C SER A 92 -10.53 -19.78 -2.49
N VAL A 93 -9.48 -19.30 -3.17
CA VAL A 93 -8.21 -20.02 -3.28
C VAL A 93 -7.42 -19.92 -1.96
N ASP A 94 -7.52 -18.77 -1.28
CA ASP A 94 -6.92 -18.47 0.01
C ASP A 94 -7.91 -17.63 0.82
N ASP A 95 -7.50 -17.11 1.96
CA ASP A 95 -8.33 -16.22 2.77
C ASP A 95 -8.76 -14.98 1.99
N SER A 96 -10.03 -14.60 2.09
CA SER A 96 -10.54 -13.40 1.43
C SER A 96 -9.80 -12.15 1.92
N VAL A 97 -9.55 -11.21 1.01
CA VAL A 97 -8.87 -9.94 1.33
C VAL A 97 -9.87 -8.98 1.99
N ASN A 98 -9.85 -8.95 3.32
CA ASN A 98 -10.64 -8.03 4.13
C ASN A 98 -9.76 -6.87 4.59
N PHE A 99 -10.08 -5.64 4.16
CA PHE A 99 -9.33 -4.42 4.52
C PHE A 99 -7.85 -4.44 4.07
N GLY A 100 -7.60 -4.87 2.82
CA GLY A 100 -6.27 -4.90 2.22
C GLY A 100 -5.69 -3.50 1.93
N ILE A 101 -4.48 -3.44 1.37
CA ILE A 101 -3.76 -2.18 1.16
C ILE A 101 -4.50 -1.17 0.27
N ILE A 102 -5.26 -1.61 -0.74
CA ILE A 102 -6.05 -0.69 -1.58
C ILE A 102 -7.23 -0.10 -0.81
N TYR A 103 -7.86 -0.86 0.09
CA TYR A 103 -8.84 -0.33 1.03
C TYR A 103 -8.21 0.76 1.92
N CYS A 104 -7.03 0.47 2.50
CA CYS A 104 -6.29 1.45 3.30
C CYS A 104 -6.00 2.73 2.51
N MET A 105 -5.55 2.59 1.25
CA MET A 105 -5.33 3.74 0.36
C MET A 105 -6.60 4.53 0.08
N ALA A 106 -7.75 3.86 -0.12
CA ALA A 106 -9.04 4.51 -0.31
C ALA A 106 -9.43 5.32 0.92
N ALA A 107 -9.39 4.69 2.10
CA ALA A 107 -9.74 5.30 3.37
C ALA A 107 -8.81 6.48 3.70
N CYS A 108 -7.48 6.28 3.65
CA CYS A 108 -6.51 7.33 3.93
C CYS A 108 -6.64 8.52 2.97
N THR A 109 -6.80 8.25 1.66
CA THR A 109 -6.99 9.32 0.66
C THR A 109 -8.28 10.10 0.92
N GLY A 110 -9.38 9.41 1.26
CA GLY A 110 -10.65 10.04 1.59
C GLY A 110 -10.57 10.87 2.88
N ILE A 111 -9.98 10.33 3.94
CA ILE A 111 -9.79 11.04 5.22
C ILE A 111 -8.96 12.32 4.98
N VAL A 112 -7.81 12.21 4.30
CA VAL A 112 -6.96 13.36 4.01
C VAL A 112 -7.70 14.38 3.14
N ALA A 113 -8.47 13.95 2.14
CA ALA A 113 -9.25 14.86 1.31
C ALA A 113 -10.28 15.68 2.10
N LEU A 114 -10.92 15.06 3.09
CA LEU A 114 -11.92 15.72 3.95
C LEU A 114 -11.28 16.58 5.03
N THR A 115 -10.10 16.20 5.53
CA THR A 115 -9.41 16.89 6.64
C THR A 115 -8.31 17.85 6.18
N ASP A 116 -8.04 17.97 4.88
CA ASP A 116 -6.99 18.81 4.31
C ASP A 116 -6.98 20.26 4.84
N PRO A 117 -8.14 20.96 5.01
CA PRO A 117 -8.16 22.31 5.58
C PRO A 117 -7.64 22.37 7.02
N VAL A 118 -7.79 21.29 7.79
CA VAL A 118 -7.28 21.19 9.17
C VAL A 118 -5.81 20.78 9.15
N LEU A 119 -5.44 19.81 8.32
CA LEU A 119 -4.08 19.30 8.21
C LEU A 119 -3.10 20.43 7.78
N LYS A 120 -3.51 21.32 6.91
CA LYS A 120 -2.72 22.48 6.47
C LYS A 120 -2.41 23.49 7.59
N LYS A 121 -3.16 23.47 8.70
CA LYS A 121 -2.88 24.31 9.88
C LYS A 121 -1.77 23.72 10.75
N ILE A 122 -1.46 22.44 10.59
CA ILE A 122 -0.41 21.76 11.34
C ILE A 122 0.92 22.04 10.65
N SER A 123 1.91 22.48 11.43
CA SER A 123 3.27 22.65 10.90
C SER A 123 3.82 21.32 10.40
N ALA A 124 4.15 21.24 9.12
CA ALA A 124 4.62 20.00 8.51
C ALA A 124 5.91 19.46 9.15
N ARG A 125 6.77 20.37 9.68
CA ARG A 125 8.02 19.99 10.37
C ARG A 125 7.76 19.18 11.64
N TRP A 126 6.63 19.41 12.32
CA TRP A 126 6.21 18.65 13.49
C TRP A 126 5.23 17.53 13.14
N GLY A 127 4.39 17.74 12.12
CA GLY A 127 3.42 16.75 11.67
C GLY A 127 4.07 15.47 11.17
N MET A 128 5.13 15.56 10.37
CA MET A 128 5.83 14.38 9.85
C MET A 128 6.45 13.50 10.95
N PRO A 129 7.34 14.00 11.85
CA PRO A 129 7.91 13.16 12.91
C PRO A 129 6.84 12.65 13.87
N LEU A 130 5.81 13.46 14.20
CA LEU A 130 4.71 12.99 15.02
C LEU A 130 4.00 11.79 14.40
N CYS A 131 3.71 11.83 13.10
CA CYS A 131 3.10 10.71 12.38
C CYS A 131 3.99 9.47 12.41
N LEU A 132 5.31 9.60 12.23
CA LEU A 132 6.23 8.46 12.31
C LEU A 132 6.28 7.87 13.72
N VAL A 133 6.26 8.68 14.75
CA VAL A 133 6.17 8.24 16.15
C VAL A 133 4.85 7.51 16.41
N LEU A 134 3.71 8.09 15.99
CA LEU A 134 2.40 7.46 16.13
C LEU A 134 2.32 6.14 15.37
N PHE A 135 2.89 6.07 14.15
CA PHE A 135 3.00 4.83 13.40
C PHE A 135 3.74 3.75 14.20
N ALA A 136 4.91 4.08 14.77
CA ALA A 136 5.70 3.15 15.56
C ALA A 136 4.98 2.70 16.84
N LEU A 137 4.36 3.64 17.56
CA LEU A 137 3.64 3.34 18.81
C LEU A 137 2.39 2.48 18.60
N THR A 138 1.75 2.61 17.44
CA THR A 138 0.51 1.88 17.12
C THR A 138 0.72 0.65 16.23
N TRP A 139 1.99 0.32 15.92
CA TRP A 139 2.37 -0.78 15.03
C TRP A 139 1.86 -2.16 15.47
N SER A 140 1.78 -2.38 16.78
CA SER A 140 1.32 -3.65 17.35
C SER A 140 -0.21 -3.79 17.41
N ILE A 141 -0.97 -2.69 17.27
CA ILE A 141 -2.43 -2.71 17.40
C ILE A 141 -3.08 -3.78 16.50
N PRO A 142 -2.87 -3.80 15.17
CA PRO A 142 -3.53 -4.78 14.30
C PRO A 142 -2.97 -6.20 14.42
N LYS A 143 -1.91 -6.40 15.19
CA LYS A 143 -1.30 -7.72 15.45
C LYS A 143 -1.85 -8.38 16.72
N THR A 144 -2.71 -7.68 17.45
CA THR A 144 -3.35 -8.11 18.69
C THR A 144 -4.84 -8.26 18.45
N THR A 145 -5.49 -9.24 19.08
CA THR A 145 -6.94 -9.40 19.02
C THR A 145 -7.64 -8.68 20.17
N TYR A 146 -8.85 -8.17 19.88
CA TYR A 146 -9.63 -7.37 20.84
C TYR A 146 -11.04 -7.95 20.98
N PRO A 147 -11.64 -7.91 22.18
CA PRO A 147 -13.01 -8.39 22.42
C PRO A 147 -14.06 -7.39 21.90
N VAL A 148 -13.83 -6.76 20.76
CA VAL A 148 -14.72 -5.77 20.14
C VAL A 148 -15.04 -6.20 18.72
N PRO A 149 -16.31 -6.48 18.39
CA PRO A 149 -16.69 -6.84 17.04
C PRO A 149 -16.65 -5.61 16.09
N TYR A 150 -16.50 -5.88 14.80
CA TYR A 150 -16.66 -4.90 13.70
C TYR A 150 -15.66 -3.74 13.64
N LEU A 151 -14.57 -3.74 14.42
CA LEU A 151 -13.54 -2.69 14.38
C LEU A 151 -12.25 -3.11 13.67
N ALA A 152 -12.22 -4.26 12.99
CA ALA A 152 -11.07 -4.70 12.23
C ALA A 152 -10.64 -3.68 11.16
N TRP A 153 -11.58 -3.03 10.49
CA TRP A 153 -11.28 -1.98 9.49
C TRP A 153 -10.45 -0.81 10.04
N LEU A 154 -10.59 -0.52 11.35
CA LEU A 154 -9.86 0.55 12.01
C LEU A 154 -8.49 0.10 12.53
N GLY A 155 -8.33 -1.19 12.85
CA GLY A 155 -7.09 -1.77 13.39
C GLY A 155 -7.30 -2.66 14.62
N PHE A 156 -8.54 -2.91 15.02
CA PHE A 156 -8.86 -3.71 16.20
C PHE A 156 -9.57 -5.00 15.79
N PRO A 157 -8.82 -6.01 15.30
CA PRO A 157 -9.42 -7.27 14.86
C PRO A 157 -9.97 -8.06 16.06
N SER A 158 -11.15 -8.64 15.89
CA SER A 158 -11.74 -9.55 16.87
C SER A 158 -11.09 -10.95 16.81
N PRO A 159 -11.20 -11.77 17.87
CA PRO A 159 -10.80 -13.18 17.78
C PRO A 159 -11.52 -13.87 16.61
N GLY A 160 -10.77 -14.61 15.80
CA GLY A 160 -11.29 -15.29 14.61
C GLY A 160 -11.36 -14.42 13.34
N PHE A 161 -10.99 -13.14 13.39
CA PHE A 161 -10.84 -12.34 12.17
C PHE A 161 -9.64 -12.84 11.35
N VAL A 162 -9.89 -13.12 10.06
CA VAL A 162 -8.86 -13.59 9.11
C VAL A 162 -8.91 -12.73 7.85
N SER A 163 -7.75 -12.48 7.28
CA SER A 163 -7.62 -11.78 5.99
C SER A 163 -6.30 -12.15 5.31
N GLY A 164 -6.34 -12.47 4.03
CA GLY A 164 -5.16 -12.73 3.22
C GLY A 164 -4.25 -11.51 3.03
N ASP A 165 -4.80 -10.28 3.16
CA ASP A 165 -4.05 -9.02 3.15
C ASP A 165 -4.73 -8.05 4.11
N TYR A 166 -4.02 -7.62 5.18
CA TYR A 166 -4.61 -6.82 6.24
C TYR A 166 -3.83 -5.55 6.51
N TYR A 167 -4.38 -4.43 6.04
CA TYR A 167 -3.86 -3.06 6.22
C TYR A 167 -4.98 -2.15 6.71
N PRO A 168 -5.33 -2.19 8.00
CA PRO A 168 -6.38 -1.33 8.57
C PRO A 168 -5.95 0.13 8.59
N ILE A 169 -6.87 1.04 8.94
CA ILE A 169 -6.56 2.47 8.99
C ILE A 169 -5.44 2.75 9.98
N ILE A 170 -5.49 2.23 11.21
CA ILE A 170 -4.42 2.34 12.20
C ILE A 170 -3.55 1.07 12.13
N PRO A 171 -2.24 1.21 11.98
CA PRO A 171 -1.40 2.41 12.05
C PRO A 171 -1.17 3.12 10.70
N PHE A 172 -1.62 2.56 9.59
CA PHE A 172 -1.16 2.91 8.25
C PHE A 172 -1.53 4.33 7.79
N ILE A 173 -2.57 4.94 8.37
CA ILE A 173 -2.90 6.36 8.16
C ILE A 173 -1.72 7.27 8.55
N PHE A 174 -0.96 6.92 9.58
CA PHE A 174 0.17 7.73 10.02
C PHE A 174 1.33 7.68 9.02
N MET A 175 1.59 6.53 8.37
CA MET A 175 2.58 6.44 7.30
C MET A 175 2.14 7.25 6.08
N TYR A 176 0.86 7.22 5.73
CA TYR A 176 0.28 8.03 4.66
C TYR A 176 0.41 9.53 4.96
N LEU A 177 0.07 9.96 6.18
CA LEU A 177 0.20 11.35 6.64
C LEU A 177 1.65 11.80 6.73
N ALA A 178 2.58 10.92 7.09
CA ALA A 178 4.02 11.25 7.04
C ALA A 178 4.44 11.64 5.63
N GLY A 179 3.98 10.92 4.60
CA GLY A 179 4.19 11.28 3.20
C GLY A 179 3.54 12.61 2.81
N TYR A 180 2.31 12.87 3.28
CA TYR A 180 1.62 14.14 3.08
C TYR A 180 2.42 15.32 3.66
N PHE A 181 2.86 15.23 4.92
CA PHE A 181 3.66 16.29 5.55
C PHE A 181 5.05 16.41 4.93
N ALA A 182 5.69 15.32 4.52
CA ALA A 182 6.96 15.35 3.81
C ALA A 182 6.87 16.14 2.50
N ALA A 183 5.76 16.02 1.77
CA ALA A 183 5.49 16.81 0.57
C ALA A 183 5.41 18.31 0.90
N HIS A 184 4.73 18.67 1.98
CA HIS A 184 4.63 20.08 2.40
C HIS A 184 5.97 20.65 2.88
N ILE A 185 6.84 19.85 3.52
CA ILE A 185 8.20 20.26 3.87
C ILE A 185 8.99 20.57 2.60
N ALA A 186 8.99 19.63 1.64
CA ALA A 186 9.74 19.80 0.39
C ALA A 186 9.26 21.01 -0.44
N GLN A 187 7.95 21.24 -0.50
CA GLN A 187 7.35 22.37 -1.20
C GLN A 187 7.58 23.72 -0.48
N GLY A 188 7.79 23.70 0.84
CA GLY A 188 7.95 24.91 1.67
C GLY A 188 9.36 25.46 1.70
N ILE A 189 10.41 24.65 1.52
CA ILE A 189 11.81 25.07 1.67
C ILE A 189 12.29 25.87 0.46
N ASP A 190 11.97 25.46 -0.78
CA ASP A 190 12.40 26.15 -2.01
C ASP A 190 11.37 26.13 -3.15
N LYS A 191 10.17 25.60 -2.96
CA LYS A 191 9.15 25.34 -4.00
C LYS A 191 9.67 24.54 -5.20
N THR A 192 10.87 23.99 -5.11
CA THR A 192 11.53 23.24 -6.20
C THR A 192 11.94 21.87 -5.71
N VAL A 193 11.32 20.86 -6.28
CA VAL A 193 11.80 19.49 -6.17
C VAL A 193 13.14 19.41 -6.93
N PRO A 194 14.18 18.78 -6.37
CA PRO A 194 15.49 18.68 -7.03
C PRO A 194 15.39 18.15 -8.47
N SER A 195 16.23 18.66 -9.35
CA SER A 195 16.19 18.33 -10.80
C SER A 195 16.31 16.83 -11.08
N TRP A 196 17.09 16.10 -10.28
CA TRP A 196 17.24 14.65 -10.39
C TRP A 196 15.92 13.88 -10.18
N ALA A 197 14.96 14.43 -9.42
CA ALA A 197 13.66 13.78 -9.19
C ALA A 197 12.78 13.75 -10.45
N TYR A 198 13.09 14.59 -11.43
CA TYR A 198 12.45 14.62 -12.73
C TYR A 198 13.17 13.77 -13.78
N ALA A 199 14.38 13.27 -13.46
CA ALA A 199 15.10 12.36 -14.34
C ALA A 199 14.34 11.03 -14.47
N ASN A 200 14.48 10.39 -15.62
CA ASN A 200 13.87 9.10 -15.92
C ASN A 200 14.93 8.06 -16.30
N PRO A 201 15.78 7.65 -15.35
CA PRO A 201 16.86 6.71 -15.64
C PRO A 201 16.35 5.30 -15.95
N LEU A 202 15.14 4.95 -15.52
CA LEU A 202 14.54 3.63 -15.70
C LEU A 202 13.10 3.75 -16.26
N PRO A 203 12.97 4.06 -17.59
CA PRO A 203 11.68 4.36 -18.20
C PRO A 203 10.63 3.24 -18.07
N ALA A 204 11.06 1.98 -18.11
CA ALA A 204 10.19 0.81 -17.98
C ALA A 204 9.56 0.76 -16.57
N LEU A 205 10.35 0.93 -15.51
CA LEU A 205 9.85 0.99 -14.14
C LEU A 205 8.94 2.19 -13.91
N ALA A 206 9.31 3.36 -14.43
CA ALA A 206 8.46 4.54 -14.34
C ALA A 206 7.12 4.34 -15.08
N SER A 207 7.13 3.64 -16.22
CA SER A 207 5.90 3.27 -16.93
C SER A 207 5.03 2.34 -16.08
N LEU A 208 5.62 1.30 -15.49
CA LEU A 208 4.92 0.38 -14.60
C LEU A 208 4.30 1.12 -13.40
N GLY A 209 5.06 1.99 -12.76
CA GLY A 209 4.58 2.79 -11.63
C GLY A 209 3.44 3.76 -11.97
N ARG A 210 3.36 4.22 -13.24
CA ARG A 210 2.20 5.00 -13.74
C ARG A 210 0.93 4.15 -13.84
N HIS A 211 1.07 2.85 -14.08
CA HIS A 211 -0.01 1.88 -14.21
C HIS A 211 -0.13 0.97 -12.97
N ALA A 212 0.27 1.50 -11.79
CA ALA A 212 0.31 0.71 -10.55
C ALA A 212 -1.03 0.06 -10.19
N LEU A 213 -2.17 0.73 -10.39
CA LEU A 213 -3.47 0.17 -10.03
C LEU A 213 -3.89 -1.01 -10.93
N PRO A 214 -3.86 -0.92 -12.27
CA PRO A 214 -4.09 -2.09 -13.11
C PRO A 214 -3.13 -3.24 -12.82
N PHE A 215 -1.85 -2.96 -12.62
CA PHE A 215 -0.86 -3.98 -12.26
C PHE A 215 -1.23 -4.66 -10.93
N TYR A 216 -1.61 -3.86 -9.90
CA TYR A 216 -2.07 -4.40 -8.63
C TYR A 216 -3.27 -5.33 -8.78
N LEU A 217 -4.24 -5.00 -9.62
CA LEU A 217 -5.41 -5.84 -9.81
C LEU A 217 -5.11 -7.14 -10.59
N LEU A 218 -4.12 -7.12 -11.46
CA LEU A 218 -3.85 -8.23 -12.39
C LEU A 218 -2.72 -9.16 -11.94
N HIS A 219 -1.80 -8.71 -11.05
CA HIS A 219 -0.62 -9.51 -10.71
C HIS A 219 -0.97 -10.87 -10.12
N GLN A 220 -1.88 -10.93 -9.15
CA GLN A 220 -2.23 -12.19 -8.47
C GLN A 220 -2.97 -13.17 -9.40
N PRO A 221 -4.02 -12.78 -10.14
CA PRO A 221 -4.61 -13.65 -11.14
C PRO A 221 -3.62 -14.18 -12.18
N ILE A 222 -2.66 -13.34 -12.61
CA ILE A 222 -1.64 -13.76 -13.57
C ILE A 222 -0.68 -14.78 -12.94
N ILE A 223 -0.21 -14.53 -11.71
CA ILE A 223 0.69 -15.45 -10.99
C ILE A 223 0.02 -16.82 -10.82
N LEU A 224 -1.20 -16.83 -10.28
CA LEU A 224 -1.95 -18.07 -10.08
C LEU A 224 -2.20 -18.79 -11.41
N GLY A 225 -2.60 -18.08 -12.46
CA GLY A 225 -2.82 -18.69 -13.78
C GLY A 225 -1.55 -19.30 -14.38
N ILE A 226 -0.38 -18.68 -14.18
CA ILE A 226 0.91 -19.24 -14.62
C ILE A 226 1.24 -20.48 -13.80
N LEU A 227 1.07 -20.43 -12.47
CA LEU A 227 1.37 -21.56 -11.60
C LEU A 227 0.46 -22.76 -11.91
N GLU A 228 -0.85 -22.54 -12.06
CA GLU A 228 -1.79 -23.59 -12.45
C GLU A 228 -1.40 -24.23 -13.79
N LEU A 229 -1.03 -23.41 -14.79
CA LEU A 229 -0.59 -23.94 -16.08
C LEU A 229 0.67 -24.81 -15.95
N VAL A 230 1.64 -24.36 -15.16
CA VAL A 230 2.90 -25.12 -14.93
C VAL A 230 2.64 -26.43 -14.20
N TYR A 231 1.72 -26.43 -13.24
CA TYR A 231 1.43 -27.63 -12.43
C TYR A 231 0.44 -28.58 -13.11
N SER A 232 -0.45 -28.09 -13.98
CA SER A 232 -1.35 -28.96 -14.76
C SER A 232 -0.64 -29.79 -15.83
N VAL A 233 0.59 -29.41 -16.20
CA VAL A 233 1.42 -30.11 -17.22
C VAL A 233 2.37 -31.12 -16.58
N ARG A 234 2.43 -31.18 -15.24
CA ARG A 234 3.23 -32.16 -14.49
C ARG A 234 2.36 -33.31 -13.98
#